data_0d26cfaaed4ec9c7fcdbc2985a1f0adb
#
_entry.id   0d26cfaaed4ec9c7fcdbc2985a1f0adb
#
_cell.length_a   1.000
_cell.length_b   1.000
_cell.length_c   1.000
_cell.angle_alpha   90.00
_cell.angle_beta   90.00
_cell.angle_gamma   90.00
#
_symmetry.space_group_name_H-M   'P 1'
#
loop_
_entity.id
_entity.type
_entity.pdbx_description
1 polymer ?
#
loop_
_entity_poly.entity_id
_entity_poly.type
_entity_poly.pdbx_seq_one_letter_code
_entity_poly.pdbx_strand_id
1 'polypeptide(L)'
;MHNKTLLIIIFILISNFSYSLADESTVTVQGFQINGTNIYEGNNRNVFGWLGLPYAEPPVGDLRWKAPRDFSGFKSNFDAINLPSRCTQVSNTYDEIMEDLKPGQIIGNEDCLYLNVYRPDNIDFNEEKLPVMFWIHGGGNTWGYSASDMTTPKEFLNKHDVILVTVNYRLGPFGWLALNDFNKDSSNSLDQTYNFGTLDLVKALEWVNQNIEDFGGDNSNVTIFGESAGARNVMSLMVAPQSKDLFHRAISQSGYLNGDTLEEAINKPRAGSLEFVKNKLEIKFPNISESEINEFILDNKKLESFLRSLSADEIISFYRVREGVGGLIDVPNSIPDGIVIPNEGLFKSYENGLAHDVPIIFGTNRDEHKLFMFDNPEFVVSKGFFFLEKIFDVLDFRYVPLDENY
;
A
#
# COMPACT_ATOMS: atom_id res chain seq x y z
N MET A 1 -59.13 16.66 -70.40
CA MET A 1 -59.04 15.69 -69.33
C MET A 1 -57.62 15.72 -68.77
N HIS A 2 -57.37 16.41 -67.65
CA HIS A 2 -56.07 16.57 -67.03
C HIS A 2 -55.95 15.72 -65.77
N ASN A 3 -55.10 14.69 -65.80
CA ASN A 3 -54.74 13.92 -64.65
C ASN A 3 -53.71 14.69 -63.83
N LYS A 4 -54.09 15.12 -62.61
CA LYS A 4 -53.17 15.65 -61.63
C LYS A 4 -52.67 14.48 -60.74
N THR A 5 -51.43 14.10 -60.95
CA THR A 5 -50.73 13.15 -60.07
C THR A 5 -50.29 13.89 -58.82
N LEU A 6 -50.82 13.57 -57.67
CA LEU A 6 -50.45 14.13 -56.40
C LEU A 6 -49.20 13.41 -55.87
N LEU A 7 -48.07 14.06 -55.82
CA LEU A 7 -46.81 13.55 -55.29
C LEU A 7 -46.82 13.76 -53.73
N ILE A 8 -47.01 12.69 -52.97
CA ILE A 8 -46.89 12.73 -51.52
C ILE A 8 -45.43 12.52 -51.13
N ILE A 9 -44.75 13.59 -50.70
CA ILE A 9 -43.40 13.53 -50.15
C ILE A 9 -43.52 13.19 -48.66
N ILE A 10 -43.21 11.96 -48.32
CA ILE A 10 -43.10 11.51 -46.91
C ILE A 10 -41.70 11.97 -46.40
N PHE A 11 -41.67 13.01 -45.56
CA PHE A 11 -40.48 13.37 -44.79
C PHE A 11 -40.36 12.37 -43.66
N ILE A 12 -39.45 11.40 -43.78
CA ILE A 12 -39.01 10.59 -42.71
C ILE A 12 -38.01 11.43 -41.89
N LEU A 13 -38.49 11.97 -40.77
CA LEU A 13 -37.62 12.53 -39.73
C LEU A 13 -36.87 11.37 -39.09
N ILE A 14 -35.68 11.07 -39.62
CA ILE A 14 -34.71 10.26 -38.89
C ILE A 14 -34.19 11.16 -37.78
N SER A 15 -34.76 11.07 -36.59
CA SER A 15 -34.15 11.58 -35.41
C SER A 15 -32.88 10.76 -35.20
N ASN A 16 -31.75 11.36 -35.58
CA ASN A 16 -30.43 10.88 -35.12
C ASN A 16 -30.43 10.98 -33.59
N PHE A 17 -30.87 9.96 -32.92
CA PHE A 17 -30.46 9.68 -31.54
C PHE A 17 -28.98 9.30 -31.67
N SER A 18 -28.10 10.31 -31.61
CA SER A 18 -26.73 10.05 -31.21
C SER A 18 -26.79 9.49 -29.82
N TYR A 19 -26.80 8.17 -29.70
CA TYR A 19 -26.34 7.54 -28.47
C TYR A 19 -24.89 8.02 -28.35
N SER A 20 -24.64 9.01 -27.51
CA SER A 20 -23.33 9.20 -26.94
C SER A 20 -23.06 7.89 -26.19
N LEU A 21 -22.24 7.03 -26.79
CA LEU A 21 -21.62 5.94 -26.02
C LEU A 21 -21.03 6.64 -24.82
N ALA A 22 -21.56 6.36 -23.64
CA ALA A 22 -20.95 6.84 -22.40
C ALA A 22 -19.48 6.44 -22.48
N ASP A 23 -18.60 7.37 -22.20
CA ASP A 23 -17.17 7.10 -22.18
C ASP A 23 -16.96 6.01 -21.11
N GLU A 24 -16.56 4.80 -21.55
CA GLU A 24 -16.40 3.64 -20.66
C GLU A 24 -15.40 3.91 -19.52
N SER A 25 -14.58 4.97 -19.65
CA SER A 25 -13.67 5.42 -18.60
C SER A 25 -14.34 6.33 -17.57
N THR A 26 -15.63 6.69 -17.71
CA THR A 26 -16.36 7.51 -16.75
C THR A 26 -17.32 6.66 -15.93
N VAL A 27 -17.20 6.73 -14.61
CA VAL A 27 -18.09 6.08 -13.65
C VAL A 27 -18.75 7.12 -12.74
N THR A 28 -19.83 6.74 -12.06
CA THR A 28 -20.49 7.62 -11.08
C THR A 28 -20.32 7.04 -9.69
N VAL A 29 -19.57 7.72 -8.83
CA VAL A 29 -19.31 7.32 -7.44
C VAL A 29 -19.87 8.39 -6.52
N GLN A 30 -20.70 8.01 -5.56
CA GLN A 30 -21.32 8.93 -4.60
C GLN A 30 -22.02 10.15 -5.25
N GLY A 31 -22.55 9.97 -6.48
CA GLY A 31 -23.24 11.01 -7.25
C GLY A 31 -22.35 11.95 -8.07
N PHE A 32 -21.06 11.74 -8.09
CA PHE A 32 -20.10 12.50 -8.89
C PHE A 32 -19.52 11.65 -10.03
N GLN A 33 -19.27 12.27 -11.16
CA GLN A 33 -18.54 11.62 -12.26
C GLN A 33 -17.06 11.56 -11.93
N ILE A 34 -16.51 10.35 -12.03
CA ILE A 34 -15.09 10.06 -11.86
C ILE A 34 -14.56 9.62 -13.21
N ASN A 35 -13.72 10.43 -13.80
CA ASN A 35 -13.14 10.19 -15.12
C ASN A 35 -11.81 9.44 -14.95
N GLY A 36 -11.73 8.26 -15.54
CA GLY A 36 -10.49 7.49 -15.67
C GLY A 36 -9.79 7.78 -17.00
N THR A 37 -8.81 6.95 -17.32
CA THR A 37 -8.03 7.04 -18.56
C THR A 37 -7.78 5.64 -19.14
N ASN A 38 -7.59 5.56 -20.44
CA ASN A 38 -7.10 4.35 -21.08
C ASN A 38 -5.60 4.23 -20.81
N ILE A 39 -5.19 3.18 -20.08
CA ILE A 39 -3.79 2.91 -19.72
C ILE A 39 -3.11 1.91 -20.64
N TYR A 40 -3.88 1.19 -21.45
CA TYR A 40 -3.35 0.17 -22.36
C TYR A 40 -4.33 -0.15 -23.49
N GLU A 41 -3.86 -0.02 -24.71
CA GLU A 41 -4.57 -0.46 -25.91
C GLU A 41 -4.04 -1.84 -26.33
N GLY A 42 -4.76 -2.88 -25.94
CA GLY A 42 -4.38 -4.26 -26.20
C GLY A 42 -5.00 -4.82 -27.46
N ASN A 43 -4.42 -5.91 -27.97
CA ASN A 43 -4.95 -6.59 -29.16
C ASN A 43 -6.33 -7.21 -28.94
N ASN A 44 -6.66 -7.60 -27.71
CA ASN A 44 -7.94 -8.22 -27.36
C ASN A 44 -8.93 -7.17 -26.86
N ARG A 45 -8.48 -6.28 -25.99
CA ARG A 45 -9.30 -5.24 -25.37
C ARG A 45 -8.42 -4.15 -24.75
N ASN A 46 -9.03 -3.01 -24.44
CA ASN A 46 -8.38 -1.93 -23.70
C ASN A 46 -8.40 -2.20 -22.21
N VAL A 47 -7.60 -1.45 -21.48
CA VAL A 47 -7.63 -1.44 -20.00
C VAL A 47 -7.77 0.02 -19.56
N PHE A 48 -8.81 0.28 -18.77
CA PHE A 48 -9.03 1.56 -18.13
C PHE A 48 -8.43 1.59 -16.72
N GLY A 49 -7.96 2.76 -16.32
CA GLY A 49 -7.46 3.03 -14.98
C GLY A 49 -8.10 4.28 -14.39
N TRP A 50 -8.54 4.20 -13.15
CA TRP A 50 -8.89 5.32 -12.28
C TRP A 50 -7.79 5.44 -11.25
N LEU A 51 -6.97 6.48 -11.38
CA LEU A 51 -5.71 6.61 -10.69
C LEU A 51 -5.79 7.67 -9.60
N GLY A 52 -5.21 7.40 -8.42
CA GLY A 52 -5.16 8.34 -7.33
C GLY A 52 -6.50 8.64 -6.67
N LEU A 53 -7.35 7.62 -6.52
CA LEU A 53 -8.62 7.74 -5.80
C LEU A 53 -8.34 7.80 -4.27
N PRO A 54 -8.74 8.86 -3.56
CA PRO A 54 -8.56 8.94 -2.12
C PRO A 54 -9.52 7.98 -1.40
N TYR A 55 -9.01 7.16 -0.51
CA TYR A 55 -9.82 6.27 0.31
C TYR A 55 -9.93 6.72 1.78
N ALA A 56 -9.11 7.69 2.18
CA ALA A 56 -9.10 8.26 3.52
C ALA A 56 -8.68 9.73 3.44
N GLU A 57 -8.96 10.50 4.52
CA GLU A 57 -8.38 11.82 4.71
C GLU A 57 -6.85 11.74 4.83
N PRO A 58 -6.11 12.76 4.36
CA PRO A 58 -4.66 12.81 4.48
C PRO A 58 -4.18 12.63 5.94
N PRO A 59 -3.30 11.68 6.25
CA PRO A 59 -2.84 11.40 7.61
C PRO A 59 -1.73 12.37 8.05
N VAL A 60 -1.96 13.66 7.92
CA VAL A 60 -1.00 14.74 8.17
C VAL A 60 -1.33 15.51 9.44
N GLY A 61 -0.35 16.21 10.04
CA GLY A 61 -0.54 17.05 11.20
C GLY A 61 -1.16 16.29 12.38
N ASP A 62 -2.34 16.68 12.83
CA ASP A 62 -3.03 16.06 13.96
C ASP A 62 -3.52 14.63 13.66
N LEU A 63 -3.59 14.22 12.39
CA LEU A 63 -3.94 12.88 11.96
C LEU A 63 -2.72 11.95 11.81
N ARG A 64 -1.49 12.48 11.86
CA ARG A 64 -0.29 11.64 11.90
C ARG A 64 -0.34 10.72 13.11
N TRP A 65 -0.05 9.44 12.91
CA TRP A 65 -0.17 8.37 13.92
C TRP A 65 -1.55 8.28 14.57
N LYS A 66 -2.59 8.40 13.77
CA LYS A 66 -3.96 8.04 14.11
C LYS A 66 -4.52 7.07 13.09
N ALA A 67 -5.57 6.35 13.48
CA ALA A 67 -6.35 5.55 12.56
C ALA A 67 -6.81 6.42 11.37
N PRO A 68 -6.84 5.90 10.14
CA PRO A 68 -7.32 6.65 8.99
C PRO A 68 -8.77 7.12 9.21
N ARG A 69 -9.07 8.31 8.71
CA ARG A 69 -10.42 8.91 8.77
C ARG A 69 -11.13 8.71 7.45
N ASP A 70 -12.44 8.59 7.51
CA ASP A 70 -13.26 8.52 6.31
C ASP A 70 -12.96 9.69 5.39
N PHE A 71 -12.78 9.40 4.11
CA PHE A 71 -12.68 10.44 3.12
C PHE A 71 -13.98 11.27 3.11
N SER A 72 -13.86 12.59 3.15
CA SER A 72 -15.03 13.50 3.25
C SER A 72 -15.90 13.54 2.00
N GLY A 73 -15.57 12.71 1.00
CA GLY A 73 -16.29 12.58 -0.25
C GLY A 73 -15.86 13.61 -1.31
N PHE A 74 -16.18 13.32 -2.55
CA PHE A 74 -15.95 14.23 -3.66
C PHE A 74 -16.82 15.48 -3.51
N LYS A 75 -16.30 16.63 -3.93
CA LYS A 75 -17.04 17.92 -3.91
C LYS A 75 -17.50 18.33 -5.30
N SER A 76 -16.99 17.69 -6.33
CA SER A 76 -17.28 17.89 -7.75
C SER A 76 -16.87 16.63 -8.51
N ASN A 77 -17.12 16.61 -9.81
CA ASN A 77 -16.53 15.61 -10.69
C ASN A 77 -15.00 15.59 -10.54
N PHE A 78 -14.41 14.41 -10.64
CA PHE A 78 -12.99 14.17 -10.34
C PHE A 78 -12.30 13.47 -11.52
N ASP A 79 -11.15 13.99 -11.95
CA ASP A 79 -10.32 13.38 -12.98
C ASP A 79 -9.27 12.47 -12.32
N ALA A 80 -9.58 11.18 -12.25
CA ALA A 80 -8.72 10.13 -11.70
C ALA A 80 -7.73 9.63 -12.77
N ILE A 81 -6.92 10.53 -13.31
CA ILE A 81 -5.99 10.27 -14.42
C ILE A 81 -4.52 10.39 -14.03
N ASN A 82 -4.24 10.83 -12.81
CA ASN A 82 -2.89 11.03 -12.31
C ASN A 82 -2.55 9.99 -11.23
N LEU A 83 -1.34 9.44 -11.32
CA LEU A 83 -0.82 8.56 -10.28
C LEU A 83 -0.70 9.31 -8.95
N PRO A 84 -1.03 8.66 -7.82
CA PRO A 84 -0.93 9.28 -6.50
C PRO A 84 0.54 9.49 -6.11
N SER A 85 0.79 10.30 -5.08
CA SER A 85 2.11 10.36 -4.45
C SER A 85 2.42 9.04 -3.75
N ARG A 86 3.69 8.63 -3.78
CA ARG A 86 4.18 7.56 -2.89
C ARG A 86 4.03 8.01 -1.44
N CYS A 87 3.85 7.06 -0.51
CA CYS A 87 4.02 7.36 0.91
C CYS A 87 5.48 7.66 1.21
N THR A 88 5.72 8.51 2.21
CA THR A 88 7.08 8.92 2.61
C THR A 88 7.96 7.70 2.87
N GLN A 89 9.08 7.65 2.18
CA GLN A 89 10.02 6.51 2.18
C GLN A 89 11.43 6.93 1.76
N VAL A 90 12.39 6.02 1.90
CA VAL A 90 13.73 6.19 1.37
C VAL A 90 13.82 5.50 0.02
N SER A 91 14.31 6.20 -1.01
CA SER A 91 14.56 5.62 -2.33
C SER A 91 15.64 4.55 -2.27
N ASN A 92 15.54 3.57 -3.13
CA ASN A 92 16.40 2.39 -3.15
C ASN A 92 16.99 2.13 -4.55
N THR A 93 17.73 1.04 -4.69
CA THR A 93 18.35 0.65 -5.96
C THR A 93 17.33 0.35 -7.07
N TYR A 94 16.13 -0.12 -6.73
CA TYR A 94 15.08 -0.34 -7.73
C TYR A 94 14.54 0.99 -8.26
N ASP A 95 14.39 2.00 -7.39
CA ASP A 95 13.98 3.34 -7.81
C ASP A 95 15.04 3.99 -8.72
N GLU A 96 16.34 3.72 -8.49
CA GLU A 96 17.42 4.16 -9.37
C GLU A 96 17.31 3.52 -10.77
N ILE A 97 17.06 2.21 -10.82
CA ILE A 97 16.98 1.47 -12.09
C ILE A 97 15.72 1.84 -12.88
N MET A 98 14.59 1.99 -12.19
CA MET A 98 13.28 2.15 -12.84
C MET A 98 12.92 3.62 -13.09
N GLU A 99 13.40 4.55 -12.25
CA GLU A 99 12.94 5.93 -12.24
C GLU A 99 14.06 6.97 -12.18
N ASP A 100 15.32 6.55 -12.29
CA ASP A 100 16.53 7.43 -12.19
C ASP A 100 16.58 8.25 -10.88
N LEU A 101 16.06 7.68 -9.80
CA LEU A 101 16.10 8.27 -8.45
C LEU A 101 17.32 7.77 -7.70
N LYS A 102 18.16 8.67 -7.19
CA LYS A 102 19.35 8.25 -6.41
C LYS A 102 18.93 7.54 -5.13
N PRO A 103 19.54 6.38 -4.80
CA PRO A 103 19.29 5.69 -3.55
C PRO A 103 19.60 6.55 -2.33
N GLY A 104 18.81 6.39 -1.26
CA GLY A 104 19.01 7.10 0.00
C GLY A 104 18.35 8.49 0.07
N GLN A 105 17.65 8.93 -0.95
CA GLN A 105 16.86 10.15 -0.89
C GLN A 105 15.52 9.89 -0.18
N ILE A 106 15.05 10.87 0.59
CA ILE A 106 13.68 10.83 1.15
C ILE A 106 12.74 11.32 0.04
N ILE A 107 11.77 10.49 -0.30
CA ILE A 107 10.80 10.73 -1.38
C ILE A 107 9.38 10.48 -0.87
N GLY A 108 8.40 10.90 -1.67
CA GLY A 108 6.99 10.70 -1.35
C GLY A 108 6.40 11.81 -0.47
N ASN A 109 5.20 11.55 0.05
CA ASN A 109 4.45 12.49 0.87
C ASN A 109 3.68 11.71 1.95
N GLU A 110 3.37 12.35 3.07
CA GLU A 110 2.46 11.77 4.06
C GLU A 110 1.01 11.75 3.55
N ASP A 111 0.61 12.72 2.71
CA ASP A 111 -0.65 12.66 1.97
C ASP A 111 -0.52 11.65 0.82
N CYS A 112 -0.80 10.38 1.14
CA CYS A 112 -0.55 9.25 0.25
C CYS A 112 -1.62 8.15 0.31
N LEU A 113 -2.71 8.33 1.07
CA LEU A 113 -3.75 7.31 1.24
C LEU A 113 -4.69 7.26 0.04
N TYR A 114 -4.16 6.74 -1.05
CA TYR A 114 -4.81 6.62 -2.35
C TYR A 114 -4.74 5.19 -2.86
N LEU A 115 -5.71 4.83 -3.68
CA LEU A 115 -5.74 3.58 -4.43
C LEU A 115 -5.96 3.85 -5.92
N ASN A 116 -5.70 2.83 -6.74
CA ASN A 116 -6.03 2.84 -8.15
C ASN A 116 -6.95 1.67 -8.45
N VAL A 117 -7.91 1.87 -9.33
CA VAL A 117 -8.80 0.83 -9.84
C VAL A 117 -8.50 0.62 -11.32
N TYR A 118 -8.33 -0.63 -11.72
CA TYR A 118 -8.08 -1.00 -13.11
C TYR A 118 -9.11 -2.02 -13.58
N ARG A 119 -9.61 -1.85 -14.79
CA ARG A 119 -10.69 -2.66 -15.37
C ARG A 119 -10.46 -2.90 -16.86
N PRO A 120 -10.72 -4.12 -17.36
CA PRO A 120 -10.82 -4.34 -18.80
C PRO A 120 -12.06 -3.67 -19.39
N ASP A 121 -12.04 -3.32 -20.67
CA ASP A 121 -13.23 -2.89 -21.42
C ASP A 121 -14.07 -4.08 -21.93
N ASN A 122 -15.14 -3.78 -22.66
CA ASN A 122 -16.01 -4.75 -23.33
C ASN A 122 -16.69 -5.75 -22.39
N ILE A 123 -17.02 -5.34 -21.16
CA ILE A 123 -17.80 -6.12 -20.19
C ILE A 123 -19.17 -5.47 -20.01
N ASP A 124 -20.24 -6.28 -20.09
CA ASP A 124 -21.58 -5.81 -19.74
C ASP A 124 -21.84 -5.95 -18.23
N PHE A 125 -21.54 -4.90 -17.49
CA PHE A 125 -21.70 -4.86 -16.03
C PHE A 125 -23.14 -4.90 -15.53
N ASN A 126 -24.13 -4.81 -16.43
CA ASN A 126 -25.53 -5.03 -16.08
C ASN A 126 -25.85 -6.52 -15.96
N GLU A 127 -25.07 -7.36 -16.63
CA GLU A 127 -25.25 -8.81 -16.63
C GLU A 127 -24.31 -9.52 -15.64
N GLU A 128 -23.08 -9.07 -15.51
CA GLU A 128 -22.06 -9.73 -14.67
C GLU A 128 -21.10 -8.71 -14.02
N LYS A 129 -20.94 -8.82 -12.69
CA LYS A 129 -19.90 -8.09 -11.96
C LYS A 129 -18.62 -8.92 -11.91
N LEU A 130 -17.47 -8.25 -12.03
CA LEU A 130 -16.17 -8.90 -12.06
C LEU A 130 -15.62 -9.18 -10.66
N PRO A 131 -14.94 -10.32 -10.45
CA PRO A 131 -14.14 -10.54 -9.25
C PRO A 131 -13.14 -9.42 -9.03
N VAL A 132 -12.88 -9.07 -7.77
CA VAL A 132 -11.95 -8.01 -7.39
C VAL A 132 -10.68 -8.62 -6.82
N MET A 133 -9.53 -8.23 -7.34
CA MET A 133 -8.22 -8.55 -6.81
C MET A 133 -7.61 -7.30 -6.17
N PHE A 134 -7.31 -7.34 -4.88
CA PHE A 134 -6.78 -6.23 -4.10
C PHE A 134 -5.30 -6.46 -3.80
N TRP A 135 -4.44 -5.71 -4.50
CA TRP A 135 -2.99 -5.84 -4.43
C TRP A 135 -2.37 -5.00 -3.33
N ILE A 136 -1.59 -5.64 -2.47
CA ILE A 136 -0.79 -5.02 -1.41
C ILE A 136 0.69 -5.17 -1.78
N HIS A 137 1.36 -4.05 -2.05
CA HIS A 137 2.77 -4.08 -2.46
C HIS A 137 3.71 -4.50 -1.32
N GLY A 138 4.86 -5.06 -1.69
CA GLY A 138 5.93 -5.42 -0.78
C GLY A 138 6.84 -4.24 -0.41
N GLY A 139 8.10 -4.55 -0.09
CA GLY A 139 9.11 -3.55 0.23
C GLY A 139 9.36 -3.38 1.74
N GLY A 140 9.23 -4.48 2.53
CA GLY A 140 9.56 -4.49 3.95
C GLY A 140 8.68 -3.60 4.83
N ASN A 141 7.54 -3.12 4.34
CA ASN A 141 6.73 -2.06 4.94
C ASN A 141 7.48 -0.72 5.08
N THR A 142 8.58 -0.52 4.36
CA THR A 142 9.41 0.68 4.44
C THR A 142 9.52 1.44 3.13
N TRP A 143 9.27 0.77 2.02
CA TRP A 143 9.17 1.36 0.70
C TRP A 143 8.12 0.60 -0.14
N GLY A 144 7.80 1.13 -1.28
CA GLY A 144 6.84 0.55 -2.21
C GLY A 144 5.83 1.57 -2.73
N TYR A 145 5.05 1.14 -3.73
CA TYR A 145 4.17 2.04 -4.45
C TYR A 145 3.07 1.28 -5.18
N SER A 146 1.86 1.78 -5.11
CA SER A 146 0.68 1.18 -5.75
C SER A 146 0.68 1.26 -7.27
N ALA A 147 1.54 2.07 -7.86
CA ALA A 147 1.54 2.37 -9.29
C ALA A 147 2.93 2.16 -9.94
N SER A 148 3.74 1.24 -9.39
CA SER A 148 5.00 0.88 -10.05
C SER A 148 4.74 0.15 -11.37
N ASP A 149 5.66 0.28 -12.33
CA ASP A 149 5.55 -0.43 -13.63
C ASP A 149 5.47 -1.95 -13.46
N MET A 150 6.04 -2.49 -12.37
CA MET A 150 5.97 -3.92 -12.05
C MET A 150 4.56 -4.38 -11.64
N THR A 151 3.71 -3.46 -11.19
CA THR A 151 2.36 -3.76 -10.69
C THR A 151 1.25 -3.22 -11.57
N THR A 152 1.57 -2.50 -12.65
CA THR A 152 0.59 -2.03 -13.60
C THR A 152 0.04 -3.20 -14.43
N PRO A 153 -1.28 -3.48 -14.36
CA PRO A 153 -1.83 -4.78 -14.77
C PRO A 153 -2.18 -4.88 -16.26
N LYS A 154 -1.48 -4.17 -17.14
CA LYS A 154 -1.79 -4.03 -18.57
C LYS A 154 -2.07 -5.36 -19.25
N GLU A 155 -1.07 -6.23 -19.29
CA GLU A 155 -1.14 -7.54 -19.95
C GLU A 155 -2.05 -8.53 -19.21
N PHE A 156 -2.13 -8.40 -17.88
CA PHE A 156 -2.95 -9.28 -17.06
C PHE A 156 -4.45 -9.04 -17.34
N LEU A 157 -4.89 -7.78 -17.28
CA LEU A 157 -6.29 -7.43 -17.53
C LEU A 157 -6.69 -7.53 -19.01
N ASN A 158 -5.73 -7.46 -19.93
CA ASN A 158 -5.98 -7.76 -21.35
C ASN A 158 -6.43 -9.22 -21.58
N LYS A 159 -6.18 -10.11 -20.61
CA LYS A 159 -6.43 -11.56 -20.71
C LYS A 159 -7.45 -12.10 -19.71
N HIS A 160 -7.73 -11.37 -18.64
CA HIS A 160 -8.55 -11.87 -17.53
C HIS A 160 -9.67 -10.89 -17.16
N ASP A 161 -10.85 -11.46 -16.87
CA ASP A 161 -12.07 -10.74 -16.48
C ASP A 161 -12.05 -10.53 -14.95
N VAL A 162 -11.27 -9.57 -14.49
CA VAL A 162 -11.17 -9.18 -13.08
C VAL A 162 -10.97 -7.67 -12.98
N ILE A 163 -11.34 -7.09 -11.85
CA ILE A 163 -10.91 -5.75 -11.46
C ILE A 163 -9.67 -5.89 -10.58
N LEU A 164 -8.63 -5.10 -10.86
CA LEU A 164 -7.49 -4.98 -9.98
C LEU A 164 -7.55 -3.64 -9.24
N VAL A 165 -7.41 -3.70 -7.92
CA VAL A 165 -7.20 -2.53 -7.05
C VAL A 165 -5.78 -2.59 -6.51
N THR A 166 -5.02 -1.51 -6.65
CA THR A 166 -3.69 -1.36 -6.04
C THR A 166 -3.72 -0.24 -5.02
N VAL A 167 -3.06 -0.39 -3.89
CA VAL A 167 -3.21 0.50 -2.74
C VAL A 167 -1.88 0.99 -2.20
N ASN A 168 -1.80 2.29 -1.88
CA ASN A 168 -0.77 2.84 -0.99
C ASN A 168 -1.23 2.73 0.46
N TYR A 169 -0.29 2.53 1.38
CA TYR A 169 -0.52 2.53 2.82
C TYR A 169 0.70 3.15 3.50
N ARG A 170 0.53 3.74 4.67
CA ARG A 170 1.65 4.38 5.41
C ARG A 170 2.76 3.40 5.65
N LEU A 171 3.99 3.84 5.45
CA LEU A 171 5.21 3.04 5.50
C LEU A 171 6.09 3.43 6.69
N GLY A 172 6.97 2.51 7.07
CA GLY A 172 7.97 2.74 8.09
C GLY A 172 7.41 3.31 9.39
N PRO A 173 8.06 4.33 9.98
CA PRO A 173 7.64 4.90 11.25
C PRO A 173 6.29 5.65 11.19
N PHE A 174 5.77 5.95 10.00
CA PHE A 174 4.43 6.54 9.84
C PHE A 174 3.32 5.50 9.92
N GLY A 175 3.61 4.27 9.50
CA GLY A 175 2.68 3.14 9.53
C GLY A 175 2.74 2.33 10.82
N TRP A 176 3.89 2.31 11.50
CA TRP A 176 4.11 1.51 12.70
C TRP A 176 4.97 2.27 13.71
N LEU A 177 4.36 2.65 14.83
CA LEU A 177 5.03 3.34 15.92
C LEU A 177 4.44 2.91 17.26
N ALA A 178 5.23 2.24 18.09
CA ALA A 178 4.83 1.80 19.42
C ALA A 178 5.31 2.78 20.49
N LEU A 179 4.42 3.58 21.02
CA LEU A 179 4.67 4.47 22.15
C LEU A 179 3.57 4.26 23.20
N ASN A 180 3.96 3.93 24.42
CA ASN A 180 3.02 3.74 25.51
C ASN A 180 2.19 4.99 25.74
N ASP A 181 0.89 4.80 25.97
CA ASP A 181 -0.07 5.88 26.22
C ASP A 181 -0.20 6.94 25.12
N PHE A 182 0.45 6.76 23.94
CA PHE A 182 0.28 7.65 22.82
C PHE A 182 -1.17 7.61 22.32
N ASN A 183 -1.78 8.78 22.08
CA ASN A 183 -3.20 8.92 21.75
C ASN A 183 -4.20 8.37 22.81
N LYS A 184 -3.79 8.12 24.05
CA LYS A 184 -4.69 7.52 25.07
C LYS A 184 -5.96 8.35 25.33
N ASP A 185 -5.89 9.67 25.14
CA ASP A 185 -7.00 10.59 25.33
C ASP A 185 -7.90 10.71 24.09
N SER A 186 -7.61 9.96 23.00
CA SER A 186 -8.45 9.95 21.81
C SER A 186 -9.81 9.30 22.07
N SER A 187 -10.86 9.90 21.55
CA SER A 187 -12.22 9.34 21.59
C SER A 187 -12.37 8.12 20.64
N ASN A 188 -11.48 7.96 19.69
CA ASN A 188 -11.42 6.79 18.81
C ASN A 188 -10.40 5.79 19.36
N SER A 189 -10.88 4.64 19.81
CA SER A 189 -10.03 3.59 20.38
C SER A 189 -9.00 3.03 19.39
N LEU A 190 -9.27 3.07 18.09
CA LEU A 190 -8.33 2.66 17.05
C LEU A 190 -7.11 3.58 16.95
N ASP A 191 -7.17 4.81 17.48
CA ASP A 191 -5.99 5.70 17.53
C ASP A 191 -4.91 5.19 18.50
N GLN A 192 -5.27 4.28 19.40
CA GLN A 192 -4.36 3.71 20.40
C GLN A 192 -3.56 2.50 19.86
N THR A 193 -3.79 2.11 18.60
CA THR A 193 -3.00 1.07 17.93
C THR A 193 -1.54 1.52 17.69
N TYR A 194 -0.70 0.56 17.39
CA TYR A 194 0.65 0.78 16.85
C TYR A 194 0.76 0.41 15.36
N ASN A 195 -0.36 -0.03 14.74
CA ASN A 195 -0.42 -0.62 13.41
C ASN A 195 -1.25 0.24 12.44
N PHE A 196 -0.89 1.52 12.29
CA PHE A 196 -1.62 2.47 11.44
C PHE A 196 -1.63 2.07 9.97
N GLY A 197 -0.50 1.54 9.46
CA GLY A 197 -0.42 1.04 8.08
C GLY A 197 -1.33 -0.16 7.82
N THR A 198 -1.54 -1.04 8.81
CA THR A 198 -2.53 -2.12 8.69
C THR A 198 -3.96 -1.57 8.69
N LEU A 199 -4.26 -0.55 9.50
CA LEU A 199 -5.57 0.12 9.46
C LEU A 199 -5.82 0.87 8.16
N ASP A 200 -4.78 1.38 7.49
CA ASP A 200 -4.91 1.99 6.16
C ASP A 200 -5.42 0.97 5.14
N LEU A 201 -4.89 -0.26 5.17
CA LEU A 201 -5.35 -1.36 4.32
C LEU A 201 -6.79 -1.77 4.65
N VAL A 202 -7.16 -1.80 5.93
CA VAL A 202 -8.56 -2.01 6.34
C VAL A 202 -9.46 -0.92 5.74
N LYS A 203 -9.06 0.35 5.87
CA LYS A 203 -9.83 1.49 5.33
C LYS A 203 -9.96 1.43 3.81
N ALA A 204 -8.92 1.02 3.10
CA ALA A 204 -8.98 0.83 1.66
C ALA A 204 -9.92 -0.34 1.26
N LEU A 205 -9.96 -1.41 2.04
CA LEU A 205 -10.93 -2.51 1.84
C LEU A 205 -12.36 -2.08 2.15
N GLU A 206 -12.59 -1.23 3.16
CA GLU A 206 -13.90 -0.61 3.42
C GLU A 206 -14.34 0.26 2.21
N TRP A 207 -13.41 1.02 1.64
CA TRP A 207 -13.66 1.80 0.42
C TRP A 207 -14.05 0.89 -0.75
N VAL A 208 -13.32 -0.21 -0.96
CA VAL A 208 -13.65 -1.21 -2.00
C VAL A 208 -15.04 -1.79 -1.77
N ASN A 209 -15.35 -2.20 -0.56
CA ASN A 209 -16.68 -2.75 -0.22
C ASN A 209 -17.82 -1.77 -0.54
N GLN A 210 -17.60 -0.46 -0.34
CA GLN A 210 -18.61 0.56 -0.53
C GLN A 210 -18.75 1.04 -1.98
N ASN A 211 -17.67 1.02 -2.79
CA ASN A 211 -17.65 1.74 -4.05
C ASN A 211 -17.30 0.89 -5.28
N ILE A 212 -16.76 -0.33 -5.12
CA ILE A 212 -16.23 -1.08 -6.27
C ILE A 212 -17.31 -1.53 -7.26
N GLU A 213 -18.56 -1.60 -6.82
CA GLU A 213 -19.69 -1.91 -7.68
C GLU A 213 -19.92 -0.84 -8.75
N ASP A 214 -19.63 0.43 -8.44
CA ASP A 214 -19.71 1.53 -9.39
C ASP A 214 -18.68 1.39 -10.54
N PHE A 215 -17.62 0.61 -10.30
CA PHE A 215 -16.60 0.25 -11.30
C PHE A 215 -16.86 -1.10 -11.99
N GLY A 216 -17.98 -1.75 -11.68
CA GLY A 216 -18.36 -3.07 -12.23
C GLY A 216 -17.77 -4.25 -11.45
N GLY A 217 -17.25 -4.05 -10.23
CA GLY A 217 -16.71 -5.10 -9.38
C GLY A 217 -17.76 -5.76 -8.48
N ASP A 218 -17.51 -7.00 -8.12
CA ASP A 218 -18.30 -7.75 -7.13
C ASP A 218 -17.68 -7.60 -5.74
N ASN A 219 -18.29 -6.77 -4.90
CA ASN A 219 -17.84 -6.54 -3.53
C ASN A 219 -17.99 -7.78 -2.62
N SER A 220 -18.73 -8.80 -3.06
CA SER A 220 -18.85 -10.10 -2.39
C SER A 220 -17.80 -11.13 -2.86
N ASN A 221 -16.91 -10.75 -3.78
CA ASN A 221 -15.88 -11.62 -4.36
C ASN A 221 -14.51 -10.91 -4.42
N VAL A 222 -14.03 -10.46 -3.26
CA VAL A 222 -12.76 -9.77 -3.10
C VAL A 222 -11.67 -10.75 -2.67
N THR A 223 -10.57 -10.79 -3.42
CA THR A 223 -9.36 -11.55 -3.07
C THR A 223 -8.24 -10.57 -2.71
N ILE A 224 -7.76 -10.59 -1.48
CA ILE A 224 -6.56 -9.85 -1.08
C ILE A 224 -5.32 -10.63 -1.44
N PHE A 225 -4.31 -9.97 -2.02
CA PHE A 225 -3.05 -10.63 -2.33
C PHE A 225 -1.87 -9.66 -2.25
N GLY A 226 -0.70 -10.20 -1.96
CA GLY A 226 0.51 -9.41 -1.83
C GLY A 226 1.75 -10.28 -1.83
N GLU A 227 2.90 -9.63 -2.03
CA GLU A 227 4.21 -10.26 -2.05
C GLU A 227 5.08 -9.72 -0.91
N SER A 228 5.95 -10.56 -0.31
CA SER A 228 6.89 -10.16 0.74
C SER A 228 6.18 -9.48 1.92
N ALA A 229 6.50 -8.22 2.24
CA ALA A 229 5.79 -7.45 3.27
C ALA A 229 4.30 -7.27 2.95
N GLY A 230 3.91 -7.16 1.67
CA GLY A 230 2.50 -7.17 1.25
C GLY A 230 1.80 -8.47 1.59
N ALA A 231 2.47 -9.61 1.41
CA ALA A 231 1.97 -10.91 1.83
C ALA A 231 1.84 -11.03 3.36
N ARG A 232 2.79 -10.44 4.11
CA ARG A 232 2.69 -10.31 5.57
C ARG A 232 1.50 -9.46 5.98
N ASN A 233 1.23 -8.37 5.26
CA ASN A 233 0.06 -7.54 5.50
C ASN A 233 -1.25 -8.29 5.19
N VAL A 234 -1.28 -9.14 4.14
CA VAL A 234 -2.39 -10.10 3.93
C VAL A 234 -2.61 -10.94 5.19
N MET A 235 -1.54 -11.49 5.77
CA MET A 235 -1.62 -12.30 6.97
C MET A 235 -2.03 -11.48 8.21
N SER A 236 -1.62 -10.23 8.32
CA SER A 236 -2.08 -9.31 9.36
C SER A 236 -3.57 -9.01 9.24
N LEU A 237 -4.06 -8.77 8.03
CA LEU A 237 -5.48 -8.57 7.77
C LEU A 237 -6.32 -9.81 8.12
N MET A 238 -5.80 -11.01 7.90
CA MET A 238 -6.52 -12.24 8.24
C MET A 238 -6.75 -12.44 9.74
N VAL A 239 -6.03 -11.74 10.61
CA VAL A 239 -6.22 -11.81 12.08
C VAL A 239 -6.75 -10.50 12.68
N ALA A 240 -6.79 -9.43 11.92
CA ALA A 240 -7.27 -8.13 12.37
C ALA A 240 -8.81 -8.14 12.48
N PRO A 241 -9.40 -7.87 13.66
CA PRO A 241 -10.87 -7.90 13.80
C PRO A 241 -11.59 -6.92 12.87
N GLN A 242 -10.95 -5.79 12.53
CA GLN A 242 -11.53 -4.73 11.71
C GLN A 242 -11.68 -5.11 10.23
N SER A 243 -10.94 -6.09 9.74
CA SER A 243 -11.00 -6.53 8.33
C SER A 243 -11.99 -7.67 8.08
N LYS A 244 -12.69 -8.12 9.14
CA LYS A 244 -13.67 -9.19 9.02
C LYS A 244 -14.74 -8.85 8.00
N ASP A 245 -15.06 -9.82 7.12
CA ASP A 245 -16.06 -9.73 6.07
C ASP A 245 -15.77 -8.69 4.95
N LEU A 246 -14.55 -8.10 4.91
CA LEU A 246 -14.12 -7.17 3.86
C LEU A 246 -13.43 -7.88 2.68
N PHE A 247 -13.09 -9.15 2.82
CA PHE A 247 -12.52 -9.98 1.77
C PHE A 247 -12.96 -11.44 1.91
N HIS A 248 -12.84 -12.20 0.82
CA HIS A 248 -13.42 -13.54 0.69
C HIS A 248 -12.37 -14.61 0.40
N ARG A 249 -11.17 -14.22 -0.03
CA ARG A 249 -10.01 -15.08 -0.33
C ARG A 249 -8.72 -14.32 -0.07
N ALA A 250 -7.66 -15.07 0.16
CA ALA A 250 -6.33 -14.49 0.38
C ALA A 250 -5.24 -15.26 -0.39
N ILE A 251 -4.22 -14.53 -0.87
CA ILE A 251 -3.02 -15.11 -1.46
C ILE A 251 -1.80 -14.41 -0.83
N SER A 252 -0.96 -15.18 -0.16
CA SER A 252 0.28 -14.71 0.48
C SER A 252 1.48 -15.25 -0.30
N GLN A 253 2.19 -14.37 -1.01
CA GLN A 253 3.34 -14.72 -1.85
C GLN A 253 4.63 -14.37 -1.10
N SER A 254 5.40 -15.36 -0.68
CA SER A 254 6.65 -15.19 0.08
C SER A 254 6.45 -14.39 1.37
N GLY A 255 5.31 -14.57 2.03
CA GLY A 255 5.00 -13.95 3.31
C GLY A 255 5.63 -14.68 4.49
N TYR A 256 5.69 -14.00 5.64
CA TYR A 256 6.19 -14.56 6.88
C TYR A 256 5.37 -14.07 8.09
N LEU A 257 5.29 -14.90 9.13
CA LEU A 257 4.46 -14.64 10.33
C LEU A 257 5.22 -13.98 11.49
N ASN A 258 6.52 -13.76 11.34
CA ASN A 258 7.31 -13.14 12.40
C ASN A 258 6.99 -11.64 12.45
N GLY A 259 6.59 -11.16 13.63
CA GLY A 259 6.42 -9.76 13.99
C GLY A 259 7.46 -9.35 15.02
N ASP A 260 7.64 -8.05 15.17
CA ASP A 260 8.37 -7.54 16.31
C ASP A 260 7.49 -7.67 17.58
N THR A 261 8.07 -8.04 18.70
CA THR A 261 7.39 -7.96 20.00
C THR A 261 7.16 -6.48 20.35
N LEU A 262 6.22 -6.21 21.24
CA LEU A 262 6.02 -4.83 21.72
C LEU A 262 7.29 -4.26 22.36
N GLU A 263 8.05 -5.09 23.09
CA GLU A 263 9.32 -4.68 23.69
C GLU A 263 10.37 -4.31 22.65
N GLU A 264 10.51 -5.11 21.60
CA GLU A 264 11.41 -4.78 20.49
C GLU A 264 10.97 -3.52 19.76
N ALA A 265 9.68 -3.35 19.51
CA ALA A 265 9.13 -2.16 18.85
C ALA A 265 9.42 -0.87 19.64
N ILE A 266 9.46 -0.95 20.96
CA ILE A 266 9.77 0.19 21.83
C ILE A 266 11.29 0.38 22.01
N ASN A 267 12.04 -0.69 22.29
CA ASN A 267 13.39 -0.62 22.84
C ASN A 267 14.50 -1.07 21.88
N LYS A 268 14.18 -1.53 20.65
CA LYS A 268 15.18 -2.00 19.68
C LYS A 268 16.21 -0.91 19.39
N PRO A 269 17.52 -1.18 19.58
CA PRO A 269 18.56 -0.19 19.29
C PRO A 269 18.47 0.33 17.85
N ARG A 270 18.46 1.66 17.68
CA ARG A 270 18.42 2.39 16.39
C ARG A 270 17.17 2.16 15.53
N ALA A 271 16.16 1.54 16.08
CA ALA A 271 14.92 1.24 15.37
C ALA A 271 13.68 1.41 16.27
N GLY A 272 13.81 1.21 17.59
CA GLY A 272 12.73 1.34 18.55
C GLY A 272 12.26 2.79 18.73
N SER A 273 10.97 2.92 19.02
CA SER A 273 10.32 4.23 19.12
C SER A 273 10.86 5.07 20.28
N LEU A 274 11.29 4.46 21.38
CA LEU A 274 11.86 5.19 22.52
C LEU A 274 13.22 5.84 22.17
N GLU A 275 14.08 5.11 21.48
CA GLU A 275 15.36 5.66 21.02
C GLU A 275 15.17 6.77 19.97
N PHE A 276 14.17 6.61 19.08
CA PHE A 276 13.77 7.66 18.16
C PHE A 276 13.37 8.94 18.91
N VAL A 277 12.50 8.84 19.90
CA VAL A 277 12.07 9.99 20.71
C VAL A 277 13.24 10.65 21.42
N LYS A 278 14.08 9.87 22.12
CA LYS A 278 15.28 10.38 22.80
C LYS A 278 16.20 11.14 21.86
N ASN A 279 16.52 10.55 20.73
CA ASN A 279 17.37 11.17 19.70
C ASN A 279 16.79 12.51 19.21
N LYS A 280 15.49 12.59 18.93
CA LYS A 280 14.89 13.84 18.47
C LYS A 280 14.83 14.91 19.55
N LEU A 281 14.64 14.53 20.80
CA LEU A 281 14.71 15.45 21.95
C LEU A 281 16.13 15.99 22.15
N GLU A 282 17.15 15.15 22.06
CA GLU A 282 18.56 15.55 22.19
C GLU A 282 18.98 16.50 21.06
N ILE A 283 18.54 16.25 19.82
CA ILE A 283 18.79 17.17 18.68
C ILE A 283 18.11 18.52 18.92
N LYS A 284 16.86 18.50 19.38
CA LYS A 284 16.08 19.73 19.61
C LYS A 284 16.56 20.53 20.81
N PHE A 285 17.01 19.83 21.85
CA PHE A 285 17.44 20.38 23.14
C PHE A 285 18.83 19.83 23.53
N PRO A 286 19.94 20.34 22.97
CA PRO A 286 21.27 19.76 23.11
C PRO A 286 21.81 19.58 24.54
N ASN A 287 21.20 20.26 25.51
CA ASN A 287 21.59 20.19 26.93
C ASN A 287 20.54 19.48 27.80
N ILE A 288 19.57 18.81 27.21
CA ILE A 288 18.52 18.11 27.95
C ILE A 288 19.14 16.93 28.71
N SER A 289 18.83 16.82 29.99
CA SER A 289 19.26 15.71 30.81
C SER A 289 18.37 14.47 30.60
N GLU A 290 18.86 13.30 30.94
CA GLU A 290 18.09 12.05 30.88
C GLU A 290 16.82 12.12 31.76
N SER A 291 16.90 12.79 32.91
CA SER A 291 15.72 12.99 33.77
C SER A 291 14.66 13.83 33.06
N GLU A 292 15.05 14.92 32.42
CA GLU A 292 14.13 15.80 31.67
C GLU A 292 13.54 15.08 30.45
N ILE A 293 14.31 14.23 29.76
CA ILE A 293 13.79 13.36 28.68
C ILE A 293 12.72 12.43 29.21
N ASN A 294 12.97 11.77 30.33
CA ASN A 294 11.99 10.86 30.94
C ASN A 294 10.72 11.59 31.38
N GLU A 295 10.83 12.76 31.98
CA GLU A 295 9.68 13.62 32.33
C GLU A 295 8.91 14.05 31.07
N PHE A 296 9.63 14.38 29.99
CA PHE A 296 9.01 14.77 28.71
C PHE A 296 8.20 13.64 28.11
N ILE A 297 8.73 12.40 28.12
CA ILE A 297 8.07 11.20 27.58
C ILE A 297 6.82 10.86 28.39
N LEU A 298 6.79 11.12 29.68
CA LEU A 298 5.63 10.87 30.55
C LEU A 298 4.50 11.90 30.33
N ASP A 299 4.79 13.07 29.79
CA ASP A 299 3.77 14.07 29.41
C ASP A 299 3.27 13.79 27.98
N ASN A 300 2.25 12.95 27.85
CA ASN A 300 1.74 12.51 26.56
C ASN A 300 1.34 13.68 25.64
N LYS A 301 0.71 14.72 26.15
CA LYS A 301 0.28 15.86 25.31
C LYS A 301 1.48 16.62 24.75
N LYS A 302 2.51 16.80 25.58
CA LYS A 302 3.77 17.43 25.18
C LYS A 302 4.51 16.57 24.16
N LEU A 303 4.58 15.27 24.42
CA LEU A 303 5.21 14.29 23.52
C LEU A 303 4.49 14.25 22.17
N GLU A 304 3.17 14.11 22.15
CA GLU A 304 2.38 14.09 20.92
C GLU A 304 2.56 15.38 20.10
N SER A 305 2.47 16.54 20.74
CA SER A 305 2.65 17.83 20.09
C SER A 305 4.06 17.96 19.50
N PHE A 306 5.08 17.54 20.24
CA PHE A 306 6.47 17.54 19.77
C PHE A 306 6.66 16.65 18.56
N LEU A 307 6.23 15.38 18.63
CA LEU A 307 6.43 14.43 17.56
C LEU A 307 5.67 14.83 16.28
N ARG A 308 4.44 15.36 16.42
CA ARG A 308 3.69 15.87 15.26
C ARG A 308 4.27 17.15 14.66
N SER A 309 5.10 17.89 15.41
CA SER A 309 5.79 19.08 14.90
C SER A 309 7.01 18.76 14.03
N LEU A 310 7.52 17.52 14.09
CA LEU A 310 8.67 17.11 13.28
C LEU A 310 8.26 17.00 11.79
N SER A 311 9.16 17.40 10.91
CA SER A 311 9.00 17.12 9.47
C SER A 311 9.14 15.64 9.17
N ALA A 312 8.63 15.21 8.02
CA ALA A 312 8.80 13.83 7.55
C ALA A 312 10.28 13.44 7.43
N ASP A 313 11.11 14.37 6.92
CA ASP A 313 12.55 14.17 6.78
C ASP A 313 13.24 14.00 8.15
N GLU A 314 12.86 14.79 9.15
CA GLU A 314 13.37 14.63 10.51
C GLU A 314 13.02 13.26 11.09
N ILE A 315 11.84 12.74 10.82
CA ILE A 315 11.40 11.43 11.29
C ILE A 315 12.21 10.33 10.60
N ILE A 316 12.18 10.27 9.27
CA ILE A 316 12.84 9.22 8.47
C ILE A 316 14.36 9.21 8.69
N SER A 317 15.01 10.37 8.83
CA SER A 317 16.47 10.48 8.99
C SER A 317 17.05 9.77 10.22
N PHE A 318 16.22 9.40 11.18
CA PHE A 318 16.65 8.59 12.33
C PHE A 318 16.93 7.15 11.94
N TYR A 319 16.13 6.61 11.03
CA TYR A 319 16.17 5.19 10.68
C TYR A 319 17.26 4.93 9.65
N ARG A 320 18.07 3.89 9.89
CA ARG A 320 19.15 3.54 8.99
C ARG A 320 18.66 2.63 7.87
N VAL A 321 19.16 2.88 6.67
CA VAL A 321 19.08 1.93 5.57
C VAL A 321 19.90 0.70 5.91
N ARG A 322 19.32 -0.49 5.78
CA ARG A 322 20.04 -1.77 5.95
C ARG A 322 20.97 -1.99 4.78
N GLU A 323 22.23 -2.26 5.05
CA GLU A 323 23.19 -2.67 4.03
C GLU A 323 22.79 -4.03 3.46
N GLY A 324 22.91 -4.22 2.13
CA GLY A 324 22.68 -5.49 1.45
C GLY A 324 21.23 -5.92 1.31
N VAL A 325 20.24 -5.04 1.56
CA VAL A 325 18.82 -5.39 1.49
C VAL A 325 18.01 -4.36 0.69
N GLY A 326 18.58 -3.81 -0.39
CA GLY A 326 17.84 -3.00 -1.35
C GLY A 326 17.18 -1.73 -0.79
N GLY A 327 17.79 -1.06 0.21
CA GLY A 327 17.29 0.20 0.74
C GLY A 327 16.22 0.10 1.83
N LEU A 328 15.96 -1.09 2.37
CA LEU A 328 15.07 -1.26 3.52
C LEU A 328 15.61 -0.52 4.74
N ILE A 329 14.76 0.21 5.45
CA ILE A 329 15.10 0.75 6.77
C ILE A 329 14.67 -0.24 7.86
N ASP A 330 15.37 -0.20 9.01
CA ASP A 330 15.03 -1.06 10.15
C ASP A 330 13.96 -0.38 10.99
N VAL A 331 12.70 -0.84 10.86
CA VAL A 331 11.56 -0.36 11.65
C VAL A 331 10.73 -1.56 12.11
N PRO A 332 10.16 -1.50 13.32
CA PRO A 332 9.19 -2.48 13.78
C PRO A 332 7.93 -2.46 12.93
N ASN A 333 7.29 -3.60 12.78
CA ASN A 333 5.98 -3.70 12.12
C ASN A 333 5.19 -4.95 12.55
N SER A 334 3.88 -4.98 12.28
CA SER A 334 2.94 -6.00 12.75
C SER A 334 3.07 -6.24 14.27
N ILE A 335 2.94 -5.16 15.02
CA ILE A 335 3.22 -5.10 16.46
C ILE A 335 2.01 -5.63 17.22
N PRO A 336 2.16 -6.60 18.16
CA PRO A 336 1.07 -7.04 19.01
C PRO A 336 0.58 -5.89 19.90
N ASP A 337 -0.67 -5.44 19.70
CA ASP A 337 -1.27 -4.33 20.44
C ASP A 337 -2.64 -4.66 21.04
N GLY A 338 -3.17 -5.86 20.73
CA GLY A 338 -4.48 -6.29 21.17
C GLY A 338 -5.65 -5.53 20.55
N ILE A 339 -5.38 -4.61 19.62
CA ILE A 339 -6.38 -3.80 18.92
C ILE A 339 -6.50 -4.25 17.46
N VAL A 340 -5.39 -4.25 16.73
CA VAL A 340 -5.30 -4.65 15.32
C VAL A 340 -4.62 -6.01 15.21
N ILE A 341 -3.49 -6.17 15.86
CA ILE A 341 -2.79 -7.45 15.96
C ILE A 341 -3.01 -8.02 17.37
N PRO A 342 -3.53 -9.26 17.49
CA PRO A 342 -3.73 -9.88 18.80
C PRO A 342 -2.46 -9.87 19.67
N ASN A 343 -2.62 -9.81 20.99
CA ASN A 343 -1.51 -9.70 21.93
C ASN A 343 -0.47 -10.82 21.83
N GLU A 344 -0.88 -11.99 21.37
CA GLU A 344 -0.01 -13.13 21.14
C GLU A 344 0.85 -13.02 19.85
N GLY A 345 0.62 -12.01 19.04
CA GLY A 345 1.29 -11.81 17.74
C GLY A 345 0.78 -12.70 16.63
N LEU A 346 1.26 -12.47 15.39
CA LEU A 346 0.74 -13.14 14.21
C LEU A 346 0.85 -14.65 14.28
N PHE A 347 2.04 -15.18 14.55
CA PHE A 347 2.28 -16.63 14.55
C PHE A 347 1.34 -17.38 15.49
N LYS A 348 1.25 -16.92 16.74
CA LYS A 348 0.38 -17.52 17.74
C LYS A 348 -1.11 -17.36 17.42
N SER A 349 -1.51 -16.26 16.79
CA SER A 349 -2.89 -16.07 16.35
C SER A 349 -3.31 -17.13 15.34
N TYR A 350 -2.42 -17.50 14.41
CA TYR A 350 -2.68 -18.59 13.46
C TYR A 350 -2.71 -19.96 14.16
N GLU A 351 -1.78 -20.24 15.06
CA GLU A 351 -1.79 -21.48 15.86
C GLU A 351 -3.10 -21.62 16.67
N ASN A 352 -3.62 -20.52 17.19
CA ASN A 352 -4.85 -20.49 17.99
C ASN A 352 -6.14 -20.46 17.15
N GLY A 353 -6.03 -20.43 15.81
CA GLY A 353 -7.18 -20.41 14.90
C GLY A 353 -7.97 -19.10 14.91
N LEU A 354 -7.29 -17.96 15.18
CA LEU A 354 -7.93 -16.63 15.18
C LEU A 354 -8.04 -16.01 13.78
N ALA A 355 -7.43 -16.62 12.77
CA ALA A 355 -7.52 -16.14 11.41
C ALA A 355 -8.96 -16.29 10.86
N HIS A 356 -9.38 -15.32 10.03
CA HIS A 356 -10.66 -15.38 9.34
C HIS A 356 -10.75 -16.66 8.48
N ASP A 357 -11.89 -17.32 8.51
CA ASP A 357 -12.13 -18.58 7.79
C ASP A 357 -12.45 -18.30 6.31
N VAL A 358 -11.39 -18.06 5.54
CA VAL A 358 -11.44 -17.85 4.08
C VAL A 358 -10.41 -18.74 3.37
N PRO A 359 -10.67 -19.16 2.13
CA PRO A 359 -9.68 -19.87 1.33
C PRO A 359 -8.41 -19.06 1.18
N ILE A 360 -7.25 -19.71 1.37
CA ILE A 360 -5.94 -19.07 1.26
C ILE A 360 -4.98 -19.89 0.40
N ILE A 361 -4.15 -19.20 -0.38
CA ILE A 361 -3.00 -19.74 -1.08
C ILE A 361 -1.73 -19.17 -0.45
N PHE A 362 -0.83 -20.05 0.01
CA PHE A 362 0.51 -19.68 0.44
C PHE A 362 1.53 -20.09 -0.62
N GLY A 363 2.44 -19.19 -0.95
CA GLY A 363 3.54 -19.46 -1.88
C GLY A 363 4.88 -19.02 -1.31
N THR A 364 5.93 -19.76 -1.67
CA THR A 364 7.32 -19.40 -1.40
C THR A 364 8.19 -19.84 -2.57
N ASN A 365 9.27 -19.12 -2.83
CA ASN A 365 10.23 -19.50 -3.86
C ASN A 365 11.28 -20.47 -3.29
N ARG A 366 11.84 -21.34 -4.16
CA ARG A 366 12.88 -22.28 -3.77
C ARG A 366 14.13 -21.61 -3.21
N ASP A 367 14.47 -20.45 -3.74
CA ASP A 367 15.73 -19.74 -3.47
C ASP A 367 15.50 -18.34 -2.85
N GLU A 368 14.52 -18.19 -1.96
CA GLU A 368 14.10 -16.92 -1.32
C GLU A 368 15.27 -16.09 -0.78
N HIS A 369 16.20 -16.73 -0.06
CA HIS A 369 17.31 -16.04 0.60
C HIS A 369 18.35 -15.49 -0.38
N LYS A 370 18.46 -16.02 -1.60
CA LYS A 370 19.44 -15.53 -2.58
C LYS A 370 19.21 -14.09 -2.97
N LEU A 371 17.94 -13.62 -2.97
CA LEU A 371 17.62 -12.23 -3.24
C LEU A 371 18.31 -11.28 -2.26
N PHE A 372 18.45 -11.67 -1.00
CA PHE A 372 19.04 -10.83 0.04
C PHE A 372 20.56 -10.98 0.15
N MET A 373 21.13 -11.94 -0.57
CA MET A 373 22.57 -12.23 -0.55
C MET A 373 23.32 -11.47 -1.66
N PHE A 374 22.65 -11.07 -2.74
CA PHE A 374 23.33 -10.56 -3.94
C PHE A 374 24.03 -9.21 -3.76
N ASP A 375 23.58 -8.39 -2.81
CA ASP A 375 24.15 -7.07 -2.51
C ASP A 375 24.82 -7.00 -1.13
N ASN A 376 24.92 -8.13 -0.43
CA ASN A 376 25.58 -8.20 0.87
C ASN A 376 27.05 -8.57 0.70
N PRO A 377 28.01 -7.69 1.15
CA PRO A 377 29.45 -7.92 1.01
C PRO A 377 29.96 -9.16 1.75
N GLU A 378 29.20 -9.75 2.67
CA GLU A 378 29.54 -11.01 3.32
C GLU A 378 29.40 -12.22 2.35
N PHE A 379 28.51 -12.11 1.36
CA PHE A 379 28.20 -13.20 0.42
C PHE A 379 28.67 -12.93 -1.01
N VAL A 380 28.97 -11.68 -1.35
CA VAL A 380 29.34 -11.27 -2.72
C VAL A 380 30.64 -10.48 -2.71
N VAL A 381 31.65 -11.00 -3.37
CA VAL A 381 32.88 -10.26 -3.68
C VAL A 381 32.69 -9.58 -5.04
N SER A 382 32.42 -8.28 -5.05
CA SER A 382 32.41 -7.52 -6.30
C SER A 382 33.83 -7.40 -6.85
N LYS A 383 34.09 -8.10 -7.96
CA LYS A 383 35.33 -7.98 -8.73
C LYS A 383 35.07 -7.03 -9.89
N GLY A 384 35.36 -5.74 -9.72
CA GLY A 384 35.39 -4.85 -10.86
C GLY A 384 34.86 -3.44 -10.66
N PHE A 385 35.16 -2.62 -11.63
CA PHE A 385 35.01 -1.16 -11.61
C PHE A 385 33.69 -0.67 -12.22
N PHE A 386 32.78 -1.58 -12.69
CA PHE A 386 31.57 -1.21 -13.42
C PHE A 386 30.32 -1.98 -12.98
N PHE A 387 29.21 -1.26 -12.91
CA PHE A 387 27.83 -1.72 -12.64
C PHE A 387 27.39 -2.94 -13.49
N LEU A 388 27.86 -3.06 -14.73
CA LEU A 388 27.55 -4.19 -15.60
C LEU A 388 28.09 -5.52 -15.08
N GLU A 389 29.19 -5.56 -14.33
CA GLU A 389 29.70 -6.78 -13.70
C GLU A 389 28.80 -7.27 -12.58
N LYS A 390 28.20 -6.37 -11.79
CA LYS A 390 27.21 -6.76 -10.77
C LYS A 390 25.98 -7.45 -11.40
N ILE A 391 25.48 -6.98 -12.55
CA ILE A 391 24.37 -7.60 -13.27
C ILE A 391 24.79 -8.99 -13.80
N PHE A 392 26.01 -9.12 -14.33
CA PHE A 392 26.49 -10.42 -14.84
C PHE A 392 26.80 -11.40 -13.71
N ASP A 393 27.28 -10.96 -12.56
CA ASP A 393 27.46 -11.81 -11.38
C ASP A 393 26.12 -12.30 -10.82
N VAL A 394 25.08 -11.50 -10.85
CA VAL A 394 23.70 -11.92 -10.50
C VAL A 394 23.15 -12.93 -11.52
N LEU A 395 23.48 -12.81 -12.80
CA LEU A 395 23.04 -13.74 -13.84
C LEU A 395 23.90 -15.02 -13.92
N ASP A 396 25.17 -14.95 -13.51
CA ASP A 396 26.11 -16.10 -13.48
C ASP A 396 26.01 -16.89 -12.18
N PHE A 397 24.96 -16.86 -11.43
CA PHE A 397 24.60 -17.65 -10.23
C PHE A 397 25.65 -18.71 -9.83
N ARG A 398 26.91 -18.38 -9.79
CA ARG A 398 27.95 -19.26 -9.27
C ARG A 398 27.83 -19.25 -7.76
N TYR A 399 27.07 -20.18 -7.27
CA TYR A 399 27.03 -20.58 -5.87
C TYR A 399 28.49 -20.86 -5.43
N VAL A 400 29.04 -19.98 -4.62
CA VAL A 400 30.19 -20.33 -3.78
C VAL A 400 29.58 -21.00 -2.56
N PRO A 401 29.77 -22.32 -2.36
CA PRO A 401 29.26 -22.98 -1.17
C PRO A 401 29.86 -22.26 0.03
N LEU A 402 29.02 -21.83 0.97
CA LEU A 402 29.46 -21.53 2.33
C LEU A 402 30.18 -22.77 2.84
N ASP A 403 31.34 -22.58 3.46
CA ASP A 403 32.12 -23.63 4.09
C ASP A 403 31.16 -24.50 4.94
N GLU A 404 31.32 -25.82 4.92
CA GLU A 404 30.44 -26.83 5.54
C GLU A 404 30.26 -26.66 7.07
N ASN A 405 30.64 -25.52 7.64
CA ASN A 405 30.59 -25.20 9.08
C ASN A 405 29.53 -24.15 9.49
N TYR A 406 28.54 -23.85 8.65
CA TYR A 406 27.38 -23.03 9.01
C TYR A 406 26.08 -23.79 8.85
#